data_17ca588652e4fd0a4a49c140bf27bc07
#
_entry.id   17ca588652e4fd0a4a49c140bf27bc07
#
_cell.length_a   1.000
_cell.length_b   1.000
_cell.length_c   1.000
_cell.angle_alpha   90.00
_cell.angle_beta   90.00
_cell.angle_gamma   90.00
#
_symmetry.space_group_name_H-M   'P 1'
#
loop_
_entity.id
_entity.type
_entity.pdbx_description
1 polymer ?
#
loop_
_entity_poly.entity_id
_entity_poly.type
_entity_poly.pdbx_seq_one_letter_code
_entity_poly.pdbx_strand_id
1 'polypeptide(L)'
;LTKNTIVIDSVKTSGTELQKYILQKPNSRFLGMPFGVYFYNIGDTSKPKKASEWAIKNPKSYQFIKRFFSKKQSIAYANSFINLNKWFLEFDVPELLNEKKIKKTQDNLSAYYKTQGFFKSKVSAKIDTLKKKAKVTYRINKGNPTVFDSIQIKIQSPILDSIYKNSGITSLLKKGDQYKDQTFRNEA
;
A
#
# COMPACT_ATOMS: atom_id res chain seq x y z
N LEU A 1 9.99 -6.20 -1.26
CA LEU A 1 8.79 -6.82 -1.83
C LEU A 1 8.83 -6.76 -3.36
N THR A 2 8.56 -7.86 -4.05
CA THR A 2 8.65 -7.92 -5.53
C THR A 2 7.31 -7.93 -6.23
N LYS A 3 6.26 -8.46 -5.61
CA LYS A 3 4.94 -8.56 -6.23
C LYS A 3 3.84 -8.79 -5.19
N ASN A 4 2.68 -8.16 -5.41
CA ASN A 4 1.41 -8.53 -4.80
C ASN A 4 0.52 -9.21 -5.84
N THR A 5 -0.25 -10.18 -5.41
CA THR A 5 -1.25 -10.86 -6.24
C THR A 5 -2.53 -10.98 -5.44
N ILE A 6 -3.67 -10.72 -6.06
CA ILE A 6 -4.99 -10.93 -5.46
C ILE A 6 -5.65 -12.11 -6.18
N VAL A 7 -6.21 -13.01 -5.39
CA VAL A 7 -6.96 -14.17 -5.86
C VAL A 7 -8.32 -14.15 -5.17
N ILE A 8 -9.40 -14.09 -5.95
CA ILE A 8 -10.78 -14.08 -5.46
C ILE A 8 -11.44 -15.37 -5.93
N ASP A 9 -11.99 -16.15 -5.01
CA ASP A 9 -12.65 -17.41 -5.29
C ASP A 9 -11.85 -18.28 -6.28
N SER A 10 -10.54 -18.40 -6.04
CA SER A 10 -9.55 -19.13 -6.86
C SER A 10 -9.18 -18.49 -8.21
N VAL A 11 -9.76 -17.35 -8.58
CA VAL A 11 -9.43 -16.64 -9.82
C VAL A 11 -8.49 -15.47 -9.52
N LYS A 12 -7.37 -15.37 -10.27
CA LYS A 12 -6.49 -14.22 -10.20
C LYS A 12 -7.20 -13.00 -10.76
N THR A 13 -7.19 -11.92 -10.01
CA THR A 13 -7.72 -10.65 -10.49
C THR A 13 -6.63 -9.58 -10.46
N SER A 14 -6.67 -8.71 -11.45
CA SER A 14 -5.87 -7.47 -11.50
C SER A 14 -6.66 -6.28 -10.96
N GLY A 15 -7.82 -6.51 -10.32
CA GLY A 15 -8.79 -5.49 -9.90
C GLY A 15 -8.13 -4.24 -9.32
N THR A 16 -8.16 -3.16 -10.08
CA THR A 16 -7.57 -1.86 -9.71
C THR A 16 -8.21 -1.30 -8.44
N GLU A 17 -9.51 -1.58 -8.24
CA GLU A 17 -10.25 -1.15 -7.05
C GLU A 17 -9.70 -1.71 -5.74
N LEU A 18 -9.23 -2.95 -5.74
CA LEU A 18 -8.71 -3.60 -4.54
C LEU A 18 -7.27 -3.17 -4.21
N GLN A 19 -6.56 -2.62 -5.19
CA GLN A 19 -5.18 -2.16 -4.99
C GLN A 19 -5.09 -1.02 -3.96
N LYS A 20 -6.14 -0.20 -3.81
CA LYS A 20 -6.19 0.88 -2.81
C LYS A 20 -6.18 0.39 -1.37
N TYR A 21 -6.60 -0.85 -1.13
CA TYR A 21 -6.62 -1.47 0.21
C TYR A 21 -5.29 -2.14 0.57
N ILE A 22 -4.38 -2.32 -0.41
CA ILE A 22 -3.06 -2.92 -0.18
C ILE A 22 -2.10 -1.85 0.33
N LEU A 23 -1.70 -1.96 1.60
CA LEU A 23 -0.83 -1.00 2.26
C LEU A 23 0.64 -1.13 1.84
N GLN A 24 1.09 -2.35 1.55
CA GLN A 24 2.46 -2.61 1.16
C GLN A 24 2.54 -2.80 -0.36
N LYS A 25 3.08 -1.80 -1.05
CA LYS A 25 3.28 -1.85 -2.50
C LYS A 25 4.61 -2.55 -2.84
N PRO A 26 4.71 -3.24 -3.97
CA PRO A 26 6.00 -3.73 -4.46
C PRO A 26 6.95 -2.58 -4.79
N ASN A 27 8.26 -2.84 -4.74
CA ASN A 27 9.26 -1.90 -5.24
C ASN A 27 8.93 -1.49 -6.68
N SER A 28 9.17 -0.23 -7.01
CA SER A 28 8.97 0.29 -8.34
C SER A 28 9.86 -0.45 -9.36
N ARG A 29 9.38 -0.56 -10.59
CA ARG A 29 10.09 -1.21 -11.68
C ARG A 29 10.01 -0.36 -12.94
N PHE A 30 11.14 -0.16 -13.57
CA PHE A 30 11.25 0.43 -14.88
C PHE A 30 11.74 -0.63 -15.86
N LEU A 31 11.04 -0.84 -16.97
CA LEU A 31 11.32 -1.93 -17.93
C LEU A 31 11.48 -3.32 -17.27
N GLY A 32 10.66 -3.61 -16.25
CA GLY A 32 10.71 -4.89 -15.52
C GLY A 32 11.83 -5.02 -14.48
N MET A 33 12.77 -4.08 -14.42
CA MET A 33 13.91 -4.08 -13.50
C MET A 33 13.70 -3.12 -12.33
N PRO A 34 14.03 -3.53 -11.09
CA PRO A 34 13.93 -2.67 -9.91
C PRO A 34 15.16 -1.76 -9.80
N PHE A 35 15.27 -0.78 -10.67
CA PHE A 35 16.42 0.12 -10.72
C PHE A 35 16.68 0.83 -9.38
N GLY A 36 15.62 1.28 -8.70
CA GLY A 36 15.75 1.90 -7.38
C GLY A 36 16.47 1.03 -6.36
N VAL A 37 16.15 -0.27 -6.34
CA VAL A 37 16.84 -1.24 -5.47
C VAL A 37 18.31 -1.40 -5.87
N TYR A 38 18.63 -1.36 -7.16
CA TYR A 38 20.04 -1.41 -7.62
C TYR A 38 20.80 -0.16 -7.16
N PHE A 39 20.24 1.03 -7.36
CA PHE A 39 20.86 2.27 -6.92
C PHE A 39 21.03 2.31 -5.41
N TYR A 40 20.02 1.92 -4.64
CA TYR A 40 20.13 1.81 -3.19
C TYR A 40 21.27 0.89 -2.75
N ASN A 41 21.46 -0.24 -3.44
CA ASN A 41 22.54 -1.20 -3.11
C ASN A 41 23.94 -0.69 -3.48
N ILE A 42 24.07 0.34 -4.32
CA ILE A 42 25.33 1.03 -4.57
C ILE A 42 25.68 1.96 -3.41
N GLY A 43 24.66 2.51 -2.76
CA GLY A 43 24.80 3.33 -1.57
C GLY A 43 25.37 2.52 -0.40
N ASP A 44 26.21 3.17 0.39
CA ASP A 44 26.84 2.56 1.56
C ASP A 44 26.49 3.37 2.81
N THR A 45 25.75 2.75 3.71
CA THR A 45 25.30 3.37 4.96
C THR A 45 26.44 3.62 5.95
N SER A 46 27.59 2.94 5.77
CA SER A 46 28.78 3.12 6.60
C SER A 46 29.65 4.31 6.20
N LYS A 47 29.35 4.93 5.03
CA LYS A 47 30.13 6.07 4.53
C LYS A 47 29.91 7.32 5.37
N PRO A 48 30.93 8.20 5.43
CA PRO A 48 30.86 9.46 6.17
C PRO A 48 29.69 10.34 5.73
N LYS A 49 29.09 11.02 6.70
CA LYS A 49 28.02 12.00 6.47
C LYS A 49 28.53 13.45 6.40
N LYS A 50 29.76 13.69 6.81
CA LYS A 50 30.40 15.02 6.82
C LYS A 50 31.75 14.98 6.13
N ALA A 51 32.14 16.10 5.47
CA ALA A 51 33.40 16.19 4.79
C ALA A 51 34.62 15.96 5.72
N SER A 52 34.54 16.38 6.98
CA SER A 52 35.58 16.11 8.00
C SER A 52 35.76 14.61 8.27
N GLU A 53 34.69 13.87 8.40
CA GLU A 53 34.72 12.42 8.60
C GLU A 53 35.23 11.71 7.34
N TRP A 54 34.85 12.20 6.16
CA TRP A 54 35.36 11.70 4.88
C TRP A 54 36.84 11.86 4.77
N ALA A 55 37.38 13.05 5.15
CA ALA A 55 38.83 13.35 5.14
C ALA A 55 39.60 12.39 6.08
N ILE A 56 39.05 12.08 7.26
CA ILE A 56 39.67 11.16 8.23
C ILE A 56 39.66 9.73 7.68
N LYS A 57 38.56 9.28 7.10
CA LYS A 57 38.44 7.91 6.55
C LYS A 57 39.23 7.71 5.24
N ASN A 58 39.51 8.78 4.51
CA ASN A 58 40.20 8.74 3.22
C ASN A 58 41.43 9.67 3.20
N PRO A 59 42.40 9.47 4.08
CA PRO A 59 43.52 10.44 4.26
C PRO A 59 44.36 10.62 3.00
N LYS A 60 44.67 9.55 2.27
CA LYS A 60 45.45 9.60 1.01
C LYS A 60 44.71 10.41 -0.06
N SER A 61 43.45 10.14 -0.28
CA SER A 61 42.62 10.87 -1.26
C SER A 61 42.47 12.35 -0.88
N TYR A 62 42.27 12.63 0.41
CA TYR A 62 42.12 14.00 0.89
C TYR A 62 43.41 14.79 0.74
N GLN A 63 44.58 14.19 1.09
CA GLN A 63 45.90 14.83 0.90
C GLN A 63 46.20 15.07 -0.58
N PHE A 64 45.92 14.11 -1.46
CA PHE A 64 46.09 14.28 -2.91
C PHE A 64 45.24 15.45 -3.44
N ILE A 65 43.93 15.50 -3.07
CA ILE A 65 43.06 16.60 -3.50
C ILE A 65 43.56 17.94 -2.96
N LYS A 66 44.00 17.99 -1.69
CA LYS A 66 44.49 19.19 -1.05
C LYS A 66 45.79 19.73 -1.67
N ARG A 67 46.55 18.89 -2.38
CA ARG A 67 47.77 19.30 -3.10
C ARG A 67 47.47 20.13 -4.34
N PHE A 68 46.33 19.89 -4.99
CA PHE A 68 45.96 20.55 -6.26
C PHE A 68 44.81 21.54 -6.10
N PHE A 69 44.07 21.50 -5.01
CA PHE A 69 42.88 22.31 -4.80
C PHE A 69 42.94 23.08 -3.48
N SER A 70 42.28 24.22 -3.44
CA SER A 70 42.14 24.99 -2.20
C SER A 70 41.35 24.20 -1.14
N LYS A 71 41.46 24.59 0.13
CA LYS A 71 40.67 23.98 1.23
C LYS A 71 39.16 23.96 0.95
N LYS A 72 38.63 25.07 0.40
CA LYS A 72 37.22 25.20 0.04
C LYS A 72 36.80 24.18 -1.06
N GLN A 73 37.63 24.05 -2.09
CA GLN A 73 37.40 23.10 -3.17
C GLN A 73 37.51 21.64 -2.70
N SER A 74 38.47 21.34 -1.81
CA SER A 74 38.65 20.00 -1.26
C SER A 74 37.44 19.57 -0.42
N ILE A 75 36.84 20.50 0.33
CA ILE A 75 35.59 20.27 1.07
C ILE A 75 34.42 20.07 0.11
N ALA A 76 34.32 20.88 -0.94
CA ALA A 76 33.26 20.74 -1.94
C ALA A 76 33.37 19.39 -2.67
N TYR A 77 34.56 18.93 -3.00
CA TYR A 77 34.80 17.62 -3.58
C TYR A 77 34.35 16.48 -2.66
N ALA A 78 34.71 16.53 -1.37
CA ALA A 78 34.28 15.56 -0.38
C ALA A 78 32.73 15.53 -0.25
N ASN A 79 32.11 16.70 -0.22
CA ASN A 79 30.66 16.83 -0.16
C ASN A 79 29.95 16.23 -1.39
N SER A 80 30.56 16.34 -2.58
CA SER A 80 30.00 15.74 -3.80
C SER A 80 29.90 14.22 -3.69
N PHE A 81 30.91 13.54 -3.14
CA PHE A 81 30.85 12.09 -2.89
C PHE A 81 29.81 11.72 -1.83
N ILE A 82 29.73 12.52 -0.77
CA ILE A 82 28.74 12.30 0.30
C ILE A 82 27.33 12.48 -0.26
N ASN A 83 27.08 13.53 -1.03
CA ASN A 83 25.78 13.81 -1.64
C ASN A 83 25.41 12.75 -2.67
N LEU A 84 26.35 12.26 -3.47
CA LEU A 84 26.11 11.17 -4.41
C LEU A 84 25.71 9.87 -3.66
N ASN A 85 26.45 9.54 -2.60
CA ASN A 85 26.10 8.37 -1.78
C ASN A 85 24.72 8.52 -1.10
N LYS A 86 24.42 9.71 -0.59
CA LYS A 86 23.13 10.05 -0.03
C LYS A 86 22.02 9.89 -1.07
N TRP A 87 22.22 10.41 -2.27
CA TRP A 87 21.29 10.26 -3.38
C TRP A 87 21.01 8.79 -3.70
N PHE A 88 22.02 7.92 -3.75
CA PHE A 88 21.84 6.48 -3.94
C PHE A 88 20.97 5.85 -2.85
N LEU A 89 21.16 6.23 -1.58
CA LEU A 89 20.42 5.70 -0.44
C LEU A 89 18.99 6.25 -0.35
N GLU A 90 18.71 7.41 -0.93
CA GLU A 90 17.40 8.07 -0.90
C GLU A 90 16.59 7.85 -2.18
N PHE A 91 17.22 7.38 -3.27
CA PHE A 91 16.57 7.29 -4.58
C PHE A 91 15.31 6.43 -4.58
N ASP A 92 15.35 5.25 -4.00
CA ASP A 92 14.19 4.36 -3.85
C ASP A 92 14.51 3.32 -2.78
N VAL A 93 14.13 3.64 -1.56
CA VAL A 93 14.38 2.75 -0.42
C VAL A 93 13.62 1.43 -0.61
N PRO A 94 14.30 0.28 -0.58
CA PRO A 94 13.65 -1.00 -0.80
C PRO A 94 12.52 -1.26 0.19
N GLU A 95 11.32 -1.53 -0.33
CA GLU A 95 10.19 -1.92 0.51
C GLU A 95 10.43 -3.32 1.08
N LEU A 96 10.80 -3.38 2.34
CA LEU A 96 10.99 -4.63 3.07
C LEU A 96 9.64 -5.25 3.41
N LEU A 97 9.60 -6.58 3.48
CA LEU A 97 8.40 -7.29 3.90
C LEU A 97 8.01 -6.89 5.32
N ASN A 98 6.76 -6.47 5.50
CA ASN A 98 6.22 -6.07 6.80
C ASN A 98 4.91 -6.80 7.08
N GLU A 99 4.97 -7.74 8.00
CA GLU A 99 3.83 -8.59 8.38
C GLU A 99 2.67 -7.79 8.97
N LYS A 100 2.94 -6.71 9.70
CA LYS A 100 1.89 -5.83 10.25
C LYS A 100 1.11 -5.15 9.12
N LYS A 101 1.80 -4.66 8.07
CA LYS A 101 1.14 -4.09 6.89
C LYS A 101 0.33 -5.14 6.13
N ILE A 102 0.81 -6.38 6.06
CA ILE A 102 0.10 -7.50 5.42
C ILE A 102 -1.17 -7.82 6.19
N LYS A 103 -1.09 -7.97 7.52
CA LYS A 103 -2.27 -8.22 8.36
C LYS A 103 -3.30 -7.10 8.24
N LYS A 104 -2.88 -5.85 8.33
CA LYS A 104 -3.77 -4.70 8.15
C LYS A 104 -4.40 -4.66 6.75
N THR A 105 -3.70 -5.11 5.71
CA THR A 105 -4.26 -5.27 4.37
C THR A 105 -5.35 -6.34 4.34
N GLN A 106 -5.16 -7.47 5.03
CA GLN A 106 -6.20 -8.51 5.16
C GLN A 106 -7.45 -7.96 5.84
N ASP A 107 -7.27 -7.19 6.92
CA ASP A 107 -8.38 -6.57 7.65
C ASP A 107 -9.12 -5.55 6.77
N ASN A 108 -8.42 -4.71 6.02
CA ASN A 108 -9.00 -3.75 5.09
C ASN A 108 -9.80 -4.44 3.97
N LEU A 109 -9.25 -5.50 3.39
CA LEU A 109 -9.94 -6.28 2.35
C LEU A 109 -11.19 -6.98 2.92
N SER A 110 -11.09 -7.54 4.13
CA SER A 110 -12.25 -8.14 4.81
C SER A 110 -13.34 -7.10 5.10
N ALA A 111 -12.95 -5.92 5.61
CA ALA A 111 -13.88 -4.81 5.84
C ALA A 111 -14.58 -4.39 4.55
N TYR A 112 -13.83 -4.24 3.45
CA TYR A 112 -14.40 -3.92 2.14
C TYR A 112 -15.46 -4.93 1.70
N TYR A 113 -15.18 -6.25 1.81
CA TYR A 113 -16.19 -7.26 1.42
C TYR A 113 -17.39 -7.28 2.33
N LYS A 114 -17.24 -6.95 3.60
CA LYS A 114 -18.39 -6.79 4.53
C LYS A 114 -19.30 -5.63 4.10
N THR A 115 -18.74 -4.49 3.67
CA THR A 115 -19.56 -3.37 3.15
C THR A 115 -20.28 -3.72 1.85
N GLN A 116 -19.82 -4.75 1.13
CA GLN A 116 -20.46 -5.30 -0.05
C GLN A 116 -21.44 -6.45 0.27
N GLY A 117 -21.75 -6.71 1.55
CA GLY A 117 -22.68 -7.75 1.98
C GLY A 117 -22.11 -9.15 2.09
N PHE A 118 -20.79 -9.33 1.96
CA PHE A 118 -20.14 -10.63 2.15
C PHE A 118 -19.62 -10.78 3.58
N PHE A 119 -20.52 -10.87 4.55
CA PHE A 119 -20.16 -10.91 5.98
C PHE A 119 -19.37 -12.16 6.38
N LYS A 120 -19.48 -13.26 5.64
CA LYS A 120 -18.74 -14.50 5.86
C LYS A 120 -17.44 -14.57 5.07
N SER A 121 -17.03 -13.47 4.44
CA SER A 121 -15.79 -13.45 3.66
C SER A 121 -14.57 -13.73 4.53
N LYS A 122 -13.63 -14.51 3.97
CA LYS A 122 -12.35 -14.84 4.60
C LYS A 122 -11.21 -14.37 3.71
N VAL A 123 -10.28 -13.62 4.31
CA VAL A 123 -9.08 -13.12 3.62
C VAL A 123 -7.85 -13.73 4.26
N SER A 124 -7.02 -14.37 3.47
CA SER A 124 -5.74 -14.91 3.91
C SER A 124 -4.60 -14.37 3.04
N ALA A 125 -3.40 -14.32 3.59
CA ALA A 125 -2.20 -13.94 2.84
C ALA A 125 -1.21 -15.10 2.86
N LYS A 126 -0.68 -15.45 1.68
CA LYS A 126 0.44 -16.35 1.53
C LYS A 126 1.67 -15.57 1.12
N ILE A 127 2.75 -15.76 1.86
CA ILE A 127 4.05 -15.14 1.59
C ILE A 127 4.96 -16.21 1.00
N ASP A 128 5.40 -15.99 -0.24
CA ASP A 128 6.40 -16.83 -0.88
C ASP A 128 7.71 -16.05 -0.95
N THR A 129 8.76 -16.58 -0.32
CA THR A 129 10.10 -15.97 -0.31
C THR A 129 11.07 -16.82 -1.10
N LEU A 130 11.84 -16.21 -1.99
CA LEU A 130 12.90 -16.84 -2.74
C LEU A 130 14.13 -15.94 -2.77
N LYS A 131 15.22 -16.39 -2.13
CA LYS A 131 16.44 -15.59 -1.93
C LYS A 131 16.08 -14.25 -1.28
N LYS A 132 16.41 -13.12 -1.92
CA LYS A 132 16.12 -11.74 -1.45
C LYS A 132 14.81 -11.18 -2.02
N LYS A 133 13.91 -12.04 -2.54
CA LYS A 133 12.64 -11.62 -3.16
C LYS A 133 11.48 -12.15 -2.34
N ALA A 134 10.45 -11.34 -2.14
CA ALA A 134 9.21 -11.74 -1.48
C ALA A 134 8.00 -11.42 -2.38
N LYS A 135 7.07 -12.35 -2.45
CA LYS A 135 5.79 -12.21 -3.14
C LYS A 135 4.67 -12.46 -2.14
N VAL A 136 3.69 -11.59 -2.09
CA VAL A 136 2.51 -11.75 -1.25
C VAL A 136 1.31 -12.05 -2.13
N THR A 137 0.58 -13.12 -1.80
CA THR A 137 -0.65 -13.50 -2.48
C THR A 137 -1.80 -13.41 -1.48
N TYR A 138 -2.70 -12.44 -1.69
CA TYR A 138 -3.93 -12.31 -0.91
C TYR A 138 -5.01 -13.18 -1.53
N ARG A 139 -5.51 -14.15 -0.77
CA ARG A 139 -6.60 -15.04 -1.17
C ARG A 139 -7.86 -14.63 -0.44
N ILE A 140 -8.89 -14.37 -1.21
CA ILE A 140 -10.20 -13.91 -0.74
C ILE A 140 -11.22 -14.97 -1.12
N ASN A 141 -11.89 -15.51 -0.14
CA ASN A 141 -13.10 -16.32 -0.32
C ASN A 141 -14.28 -15.47 0.12
N LYS A 142 -15.09 -15.03 -0.83
CA LYS A 142 -16.22 -14.14 -0.56
C LYS A 142 -17.35 -14.86 0.19
N GLY A 143 -17.60 -16.11 -0.16
CA GLY A 143 -18.82 -16.82 0.27
C GLY A 143 -20.07 -16.25 -0.40
N ASN A 144 -21.24 -16.60 0.14
CA ASN A 144 -22.50 -16.10 -0.38
C ASN A 144 -22.79 -14.68 0.09
N PRO A 145 -23.33 -13.81 -0.78
CA PRO A 145 -23.77 -12.49 -0.38
C PRO A 145 -24.97 -12.58 0.57
N THR A 146 -25.08 -11.65 1.49
CA THR A 146 -26.26 -11.46 2.32
C THR A 146 -27.27 -10.62 1.56
N VAL A 147 -28.52 -11.04 1.56
CA VAL A 147 -29.63 -10.35 0.93
C VAL A 147 -30.66 -9.90 1.97
N PHE A 148 -31.44 -8.88 1.64
CA PHE A 148 -32.58 -8.46 2.49
C PHE A 148 -33.71 -9.48 2.42
N ASP A 149 -34.09 -10.04 3.57
CA ASP A 149 -35.24 -10.94 3.65
C ASP A 149 -36.55 -10.15 3.81
N SER A 150 -36.55 -9.14 4.67
CA SER A 150 -37.70 -8.27 4.90
C SER A 150 -37.24 -6.85 5.22
N ILE A 151 -38.03 -5.87 4.83
CA ILE A 151 -37.79 -4.45 5.10
C ILE A 151 -39.08 -3.92 5.77
N GLN A 152 -38.88 -3.30 6.94
CA GLN A 152 -39.95 -2.64 7.66
C GLN A 152 -39.61 -1.19 7.89
N ILE A 153 -40.45 -0.30 7.40
CA ILE A 153 -40.31 1.15 7.62
C ILE A 153 -41.29 1.51 8.74
N LYS A 154 -40.78 2.06 9.84
CA LYS A 154 -41.55 2.55 10.97
C LYS A 154 -41.35 4.03 11.15
N ILE A 155 -42.37 4.81 10.87
CA ILE A 155 -42.38 6.26 11.08
C ILE A 155 -43.17 6.54 12.35
N GLN A 156 -42.52 7.14 13.37
CA GLN A 156 -43.15 7.38 14.67
C GLN A 156 -44.24 8.45 14.63
N SER A 157 -44.11 9.45 13.74
CA SER A 157 -45.09 10.52 13.58
C SER A 157 -46.20 10.11 12.63
N PRO A 158 -47.48 10.08 13.05
CA PRO A 158 -48.61 9.75 12.19
C PRO A 158 -48.73 10.66 10.95
N ILE A 159 -48.36 11.94 11.12
CA ILE A 159 -48.37 12.94 10.03
C ILE A 159 -47.35 12.59 8.98
N LEU A 160 -46.11 12.31 9.40
CA LEU A 160 -45.03 11.94 8.49
C LEU A 160 -45.28 10.59 7.83
N ASP A 161 -45.86 9.61 8.53
CA ASP A 161 -46.24 8.34 7.96
C ASP A 161 -47.28 8.48 6.86
N SER A 162 -48.28 9.34 7.08
CA SER A 162 -49.28 9.67 6.07
C SER A 162 -48.71 10.36 4.85
N ILE A 163 -47.78 11.33 5.06
CA ILE A 163 -47.07 12.01 3.97
C ILE A 163 -46.21 11.01 3.17
N TYR A 164 -45.47 10.14 3.87
CA TYR A 164 -44.64 9.12 3.24
C TYR A 164 -45.46 8.20 2.35
N LYS A 165 -46.57 7.67 2.86
CA LYS A 165 -47.47 6.77 2.11
C LYS A 165 -48.10 7.42 0.90
N ASN A 166 -48.37 8.74 0.96
CA ASN A 166 -49.01 9.48 -0.12
C ASN A 166 -48.03 10.10 -1.12
N SER A 167 -46.74 10.18 -0.77
CA SER A 167 -45.71 10.85 -1.59
C SER A 167 -45.29 10.03 -2.80
N GLY A 168 -45.60 8.74 -2.90
CA GLY A 168 -45.09 7.84 -3.94
C GLY A 168 -43.60 7.54 -3.83
N ILE A 169 -42.92 7.98 -2.75
CA ILE A 169 -41.52 7.66 -2.49
C ILE A 169 -41.38 6.15 -2.29
N THR A 170 -40.56 5.53 -3.08
CA THR A 170 -40.24 4.10 -2.98
C THR A 170 -38.87 3.92 -2.34
N SER A 171 -38.76 2.95 -1.42
CA SER A 171 -37.50 2.56 -0.82
C SER A 171 -36.48 2.12 -1.89
N LEU A 172 -35.21 2.52 -1.73
CA LEU A 172 -34.08 2.03 -2.53
C LEU A 172 -33.76 0.56 -2.22
N LEU A 173 -34.21 0.08 -1.06
CA LEU A 173 -33.99 -1.29 -0.62
C LEU A 173 -35.19 -2.16 -1.04
N LYS A 174 -34.90 -3.33 -1.61
CA LYS A 174 -35.93 -4.31 -1.98
C LYS A 174 -35.61 -5.67 -1.37
N LYS A 175 -36.64 -6.42 -1.04
CA LYS A 175 -36.49 -7.82 -0.63
C LYS A 175 -35.75 -8.60 -1.73
N GLY A 176 -34.77 -9.39 -1.35
CA GLY A 176 -33.94 -10.16 -2.27
C GLY A 176 -32.71 -9.43 -2.80
N ASP A 177 -32.62 -8.11 -2.65
CA ASP A 177 -31.43 -7.35 -3.07
C ASP A 177 -30.25 -7.67 -2.15
N GLN A 178 -29.05 -7.68 -2.74
CA GLN A 178 -27.83 -7.85 -1.98
C GLN A 178 -27.59 -6.65 -1.07
N TYR A 179 -27.24 -6.90 0.19
CA TYR A 179 -26.80 -5.84 1.11
C TYR A 179 -25.58 -5.12 0.56
N LYS A 180 -25.68 -3.80 0.49
CA LYS A 180 -24.55 -2.89 0.23
C LYS A 180 -24.63 -1.73 1.23
N ASP A 181 -23.60 -1.50 2.00
CA ASP A 181 -23.55 -0.44 3.02
C ASP A 181 -23.91 0.93 2.43
N GLN A 182 -23.44 1.23 1.21
CA GLN A 182 -23.72 2.48 0.52
C GLN A 182 -25.22 2.66 0.22
N THR A 183 -25.89 1.60 -0.27
CA THR A 183 -27.33 1.65 -0.58
C THR A 183 -28.13 1.82 0.70
N PHE A 184 -27.73 1.11 1.76
CA PHE A 184 -28.39 1.22 3.07
C PHE A 184 -28.25 2.62 3.66
N ARG A 185 -27.06 3.24 3.59
CA ARG A 185 -26.83 4.61 4.07
C ARG A 185 -27.55 5.68 3.25
N ASN A 186 -27.77 5.44 1.96
CA ASN A 186 -28.52 6.36 1.11
C ASN A 186 -30.01 6.33 1.38
N GLU A 187 -30.54 5.25 1.98
CA GLU A 187 -31.92 5.11 2.40
C GLU A 187 -32.19 5.75 3.77
N ALA A 188 -31.20 5.73 4.67
CA ALA A 188 -31.31 6.25 6.04
C ALA A 188 -31.11 7.77 6.09
#